data_d536af26de2577773700d660d7aa8aca
#
_entry.id   d536af26de2577773700d660d7aa8aca
#
_cell.length_a   1.000
_cell.length_b   1.000
_cell.length_c   1.000
_cell.angle_alpha   90.00
_cell.angle_beta   90.00
_cell.angle_gamma   90.00
#
_symmetry.space_group_name_H-M   'P 1'
#
loop_
_entity.id
_entity.type
_entity.pdbx_description
1 polymer ?
#
loop_
_entity_poly.entity_id
_entity_poly.type
_entity_poly.pdbx_seq_one_letter_code
_entity_poly.pdbx_strand_id
1 'polypeptide(L)'
;MKALKDYNLKELTNKVYDLVSLTSVEIGHRTDGKTMAALSKIFANDLIKENRFNNLTFNQIEEAFRLGVRFGKDEPFLNIRTFYKWVYQHKKERVDAAYYEVHTLNKNPKEVPYYQEPTKLLK
;
A
#
# COMPACT_ATOMS: atom_id res chain seq x y z
N MET A 1 -9.11 9.94 9.15
CA MET A 1 -9.28 8.72 8.37
C MET A 1 -9.03 7.49 9.21
N LYS A 2 -9.77 6.44 8.92
CA LYS A 2 -9.71 5.22 9.71
C LYS A 2 -8.54 4.36 9.23
N ALA A 3 -7.71 3.89 10.16
CA ALA A 3 -6.65 2.93 9.84
C ALA A 3 -7.27 1.55 9.58
N LEU A 4 -6.58 0.73 8.81
CA LEU A 4 -7.09 -0.60 8.46
C LEU A 4 -7.39 -1.46 9.68
N LYS A 5 -6.57 -1.36 10.71
CA LYS A 5 -6.78 -2.14 11.94
C LYS A 5 -8.08 -1.79 12.67
N ASP A 6 -8.67 -0.63 12.36
CA ASP A 6 -9.88 -0.16 13.03
C ASP A 6 -11.17 -0.58 12.29
N TYR A 7 -11.05 -1.21 11.14
CA TYR A 7 -12.20 -1.74 10.42
C TYR A 7 -12.62 -3.08 11.00
N ASN A 8 -13.93 -3.38 10.94
CA ASN A 8 -14.31 -4.77 11.18
C ASN A 8 -14.08 -5.55 9.88
N LEU A 9 -13.91 -6.86 10.03
CA LEU A 9 -13.54 -7.71 8.90
C LEU A 9 -14.56 -7.69 7.77
N LYS A 10 -15.85 -7.70 8.13
CA LYS A 10 -16.91 -7.72 7.13
C LYS A 10 -16.92 -6.45 6.29
N GLU A 11 -16.81 -5.32 6.94
CA GLU A 11 -16.78 -4.03 6.26
C GLU A 11 -15.57 -3.93 5.32
N LEU A 12 -14.41 -4.28 5.83
CA LEU A 12 -13.19 -4.21 5.03
C LEU A 12 -13.21 -5.21 3.88
N THR A 13 -13.74 -6.42 4.11
CA THR A 13 -13.87 -7.41 3.05
C THR A 13 -14.72 -6.87 1.90
N ASN A 14 -15.83 -6.20 2.21
CA ASN A 14 -16.67 -5.61 1.17
C ASN A 14 -15.94 -4.54 0.37
N LYS A 15 -15.17 -3.69 1.05
CA LYS A 15 -14.37 -2.67 0.37
C LYS A 15 -13.29 -3.28 -0.50
N VAL A 16 -12.62 -4.32 0.00
CA VAL A 16 -11.58 -5.01 -0.76
C VAL A 16 -12.20 -5.71 -1.97
N TYR A 17 -13.38 -6.30 -1.81
CA TYR A 17 -14.07 -6.95 -2.93
C TYR A 17 -14.35 -5.96 -4.06
N ASP A 18 -14.83 -4.77 -3.72
CA ASP A 18 -15.08 -3.74 -4.71
C ASP A 18 -13.79 -3.34 -5.42
N LEU A 19 -12.71 -3.19 -4.66
CA LEU A 19 -11.41 -2.85 -5.22
C LEU A 19 -10.86 -3.95 -6.12
N VAL A 20 -10.97 -5.20 -5.70
CA VAL A 20 -10.51 -6.35 -6.50
C VAL A 20 -11.32 -6.45 -7.79
N SER A 21 -12.63 -6.21 -7.71
CA SER A 21 -13.50 -6.24 -8.88
C SER A 21 -13.10 -5.16 -9.89
N LEU A 22 -12.85 -3.94 -9.42
CA LEU A 22 -12.39 -2.86 -10.29
C LEU A 22 -11.04 -3.20 -10.91
N THR A 23 -10.13 -3.72 -10.11
CA THR A 23 -8.79 -4.12 -10.57
C THR A 23 -8.88 -5.19 -11.65
N SER A 24 -9.79 -6.15 -11.48
CA SER A 24 -10.04 -7.19 -12.47
C SER A 24 -10.37 -6.60 -13.84
N VAL A 25 -11.23 -5.57 -13.83
CA VAL A 25 -11.58 -4.87 -15.06
C VAL A 25 -10.37 -4.15 -15.65
N GLU A 26 -9.61 -3.47 -14.81
CA GLU A 26 -8.47 -2.66 -15.25
C GLU A 26 -7.35 -3.49 -15.88
N ILE A 27 -7.09 -4.67 -15.34
CA ILE A 27 -6.03 -5.53 -15.90
C ILE A 27 -6.54 -6.52 -16.92
N GLY A 28 -7.86 -6.61 -17.11
CA GLY A 28 -8.44 -7.56 -18.04
C GLY A 28 -8.34 -9.02 -17.61
N HIS A 29 -8.02 -9.27 -16.35
CA HIS A 29 -7.88 -10.63 -15.82
C HIS A 29 -9.19 -11.04 -15.15
N ARG A 30 -9.94 -11.88 -15.83
CA ARG A 30 -11.23 -12.32 -15.32
C ARG A 30 -11.07 -13.52 -14.41
N THR A 31 -11.83 -13.49 -13.31
CA THR A 31 -11.96 -14.65 -12.44
C THR A 31 -13.40 -14.67 -11.92
N ASP A 32 -13.83 -15.79 -11.37
CA ASP A 32 -15.22 -15.90 -10.94
C ASP A 32 -15.44 -15.15 -9.61
N GLY A 33 -16.73 -14.93 -9.31
CA GLY A 33 -17.11 -14.20 -8.10
C GLY A 33 -16.68 -14.88 -6.82
N LYS A 34 -16.68 -16.21 -6.81
CA LYS A 34 -16.25 -16.97 -5.63
C LYS A 34 -14.77 -16.77 -5.34
N THR A 35 -13.95 -16.82 -6.38
CA THR A 35 -12.52 -16.61 -6.22
C THR A 35 -12.22 -15.20 -5.77
N MET A 36 -12.89 -14.21 -6.37
CA MET A 36 -12.72 -12.82 -5.95
C MET A 36 -13.14 -12.60 -4.50
N ALA A 37 -14.24 -13.22 -4.09
CA ALA A 37 -14.71 -13.13 -2.71
C ALA A 37 -13.70 -13.76 -1.74
N ALA A 38 -13.14 -14.92 -2.09
CA ALA A 38 -12.14 -15.59 -1.28
C ALA A 38 -10.88 -14.75 -1.16
N LEU A 39 -10.38 -14.21 -2.27
CA LEU A 39 -9.21 -13.34 -2.27
C LEU A 39 -9.44 -12.11 -1.41
N SER A 40 -10.62 -11.52 -1.53
CA SER A 40 -10.97 -10.31 -0.79
C SER A 40 -11.00 -10.57 0.71
N LYS A 41 -11.56 -11.70 1.13
CA LYS A 41 -11.63 -12.06 2.54
C LYS A 41 -10.24 -12.31 3.10
N ILE A 42 -9.41 -13.05 2.38
CA ILE A 42 -8.04 -13.36 2.80
C ILE A 42 -7.24 -12.07 2.93
N PHE A 43 -7.30 -11.22 1.92
CA PHE A 43 -6.52 -9.99 1.91
C PHE A 43 -7.00 -9.01 2.97
N ALA A 44 -8.32 -8.88 3.15
CA ALA A 44 -8.87 -8.00 4.18
C ALA A 44 -8.40 -8.43 5.57
N ASN A 45 -8.43 -9.74 5.83
CA ASN A 45 -7.96 -10.27 7.10
C ASN A 45 -6.47 -9.97 7.30
N ASP A 46 -5.68 -10.13 6.25
CA ASP A 46 -4.26 -9.84 6.29
C ASP A 46 -3.99 -8.35 6.54
N LEU A 47 -4.75 -7.47 5.92
CA LEU A 47 -4.58 -6.03 6.10
C LEU A 47 -4.82 -5.60 7.55
N ILE A 48 -5.75 -6.25 8.22
CA ILE A 48 -6.02 -5.93 9.62
C ILE A 48 -4.91 -6.47 10.53
N LYS A 49 -4.39 -7.64 10.24
CA LYS A 49 -3.45 -8.34 11.11
C LYS A 49 -1.99 -8.06 10.81
N GLU A 50 -1.67 -7.67 9.59
CA GLU A 50 -0.27 -7.46 9.19
C GLU A 50 0.24 -6.15 9.74
N ASN A 51 1.19 -6.20 10.65
CA ASN A 51 1.72 -5.02 11.32
C ASN A 51 2.29 -3.99 10.36
N ARG A 52 2.81 -4.45 9.23
CA ARG A 52 3.38 -3.54 8.23
C ARG A 52 2.32 -2.71 7.52
N PHE A 53 1.06 -3.19 7.49
CA PHE A 53 0.01 -2.57 6.71
C PHE A 53 -1.13 -2.00 7.53
N ASN A 54 -1.30 -2.45 8.77
CA ASN A 54 -2.53 -2.15 9.50
C ASN A 54 -2.68 -0.68 9.94
N ASN A 55 -1.62 0.11 9.81
CA ASN A 55 -1.70 1.55 10.07
C ASN A 55 -2.02 2.37 8.82
N LEU A 56 -2.07 1.74 7.66
CA LEU A 56 -2.44 2.42 6.43
C LEU A 56 -3.95 2.68 6.40
N THR A 57 -4.37 3.62 5.56
CA THR A 57 -5.79 3.87 5.30
C THR A 57 -6.22 3.11 4.05
N PHE A 58 -7.52 2.90 3.89
CA PHE A 58 -8.01 2.23 2.70
C PHE A 58 -7.73 3.03 1.43
N ASN A 59 -7.75 4.36 1.51
CA ASN A 59 -7.39 5.19 0.37
C ASN A 59 -5.97 4.91 -0.11
N GLN A 60 -5.05 4.63 0.81
CA GLN A 60 -3.68 4.28 0.45
C GLN A 60 -3.62 2.92 -0.24
N ILE A 61 -4.48 1.98 0.17
CA ILE A 61 -4.56 0.68 -0.51
C ILE A 61 -5.11 0.84 -1.93
N GLU A 62 -6.14 1.66 -2.10
CA GLU A 62 -6.70 1.94 -3.42
C GLU A 62 -5.64 2.55 -4.34
N GLU A 63 -4.88 3.50 -3.81
CA GLU A 63 -3.82 4.13 -4.60
C GLU A 63 -2.72 3.13 -4.95
N ALA A 64 -2.36 2.25 -4.01
CA ALA A 64 -1.36 1.21 -4.26
C ALA A 64 -1.78 0.30 -5.42
N PHE A 65 -3.05 -0.11 -5.45
CA PHE A 65 -3.57 -0.93 -6.53
C PHE A 65 -3.59 -0.17 -7.85
N ARG A 66 -4.04 1.08 -7.81
CA ARG A 66 -4.09 1.91 -9.02
C ARG A 66 -2.69 2.07 -9.64
N LEU A 67 -1.70 2.36 -8.82
CA LEU A 67 -0.33 2.54 -9.31
C LEU A 67 0.29 1.20 -9.71
N GLY A 68 -0.02 0.13 -8.98
CA GLY A 68 0.47 -1.20 -9.33
C GLY A 68 -0.01 -1.66 -10.70
N VAL A 69 -1.28 -1.42 -11.01
CA VAL A 69 -1.85 -1.76 -12.30
C VAL A 69 -1.19 -0.98 -13.43
N ARG A 70 -0.92 0.31 -13.19
CA ARG A 70 -0.45 1.20 -14.26
C ARG A 70 1.06 1.24 -14.43
N PHE A 71 1.79 1.07 -13.34
CA PHE A 71 3.24 1.24 -13.35
C PHE A 71 4.04 0.05 -12.82
N GLY A 72 3.36 -1.02 -12.45
CA GLY A 72 4.03 -2.24 -12.03
C GLY A 72 4.84 -2.84 -13.16
N LYS A 73 5.99 -3.39 -12.83
CA LYS A 73 6.91 -3.94 -13.83
C LYS A 73 6.53 -5.34 -14.28
N ASP A 74 5.88 -6.07 -13.39
CA ASP A 74 5.49 -7.45 -13.69
C ASP A 74 4.10 -7.48 -14.29
N GLU A 75 3.83 -8.58 -15.00
CA GLU A 75 2.49 -8.80 -15.52
C GLU A 75 1.51 -8.96 -14.37
N PRO A 76 0.42 -8.18 -14.36
CA PRO A 76 -0.48 -8.20 -13.21
C PRO A 76 -1.42 -9.40 -13.22
N PHE A 77 -1.60 -9.98 -12.02
CA PHE A 77 -2.55 -11.07 -11.81
C PHE A 77 -3.34 -10.78 -10.54
N LEU A 78 -4.56 -11.33 -10.48
CA LEU A 78 -5.36 -11.26 -9.26
C LEU A 78 -4.95 -12.38 -8.31
N ASN A 79 -3.98 -12.13 -7.48
CA ASN A 79 -3.59 -13.07 -6.42
C ASN A 79 -3.02 -12.30 -5.24
N ILE A 80 -2.94 -12.99 -4.11
CA ILE A 80 -2.51 -12.38 -2.85
C ILE A 80 -1.10 -11.83 -2.95
N ARG A 81 -0.21 -12.56 -3.60
CA ARG A 81 1.18 -12.13 -3.75
C ARG A 81 1.29 -10.80 -4.47
N THR A 82 0.53 -10.62 -5.54
CA THR A 82 0.51 -9.38 -6.31
C THR A 82 -0.04 -8.23 -5.45
N PHE A 83 -1.10 -8.48 -4.69
CA PHE A 83 -1.68 -7.48 -3.79
C PHE A 83 -0.67 -7.00 -2.75
N TYR A 84 0.04 -7.94 -2.12
CA TYR A 84 1.09 -7.61 -1.15
C TYR A 84 2.19 -6.79 -1.77
N LYS A 85 2.61 -7.17 -2.97
CA LYS A 85 3.67 -6.49 -3.70
C LYS A 85 3.30 -5.03 -3.97
N TRP A 86 2.09 -4.80 -4.47
CA TRP A 86 1.62 -3.45 -4.75
C TRP A 86 1.54 -2.59 -3.49
N VAL A 87 0.99 -3.14 -2.42
CA VAL A 87 0.85 -2.40 -1.17
C VAL A 87 2.21 -2.12 -0.55
N TYR A 88 3.07 -3.11 -0.52
CA TYR A 88 4.41 -2.95 0.05
C TYR A 88 5.22 -1.90 -0.71
N GLN A 89 5.18 -1.96 -2.03
CA GLN A 89 5.91 -1.01 -2.87
C GLN A 89 5.40 0.41 -2.68
N HIS A 90 4.09 0.57 -2.65
CA HIS A 90 3.49 1.89 -2.43
C HIS A 90 3.85 2.44 -1.06
N LYS A 91 3.77 1.60 -0.03
CA LYS A 91 4.13 2.00 1.32
C LYS A 91 5.58 2.47 1.35
N LYS A 92 6.48 1.69 0.79
CA LYS A 92 7.90 2.02 0.81
C LYS A 92 8.23 3.29 0.02
N GLU A 93 7.67 3.40 -1.18
CA GLU A 93 8.05 4.48 -2.09
C GLU A 93 7.29 5.78 -1.88
N ARG A 94 6.10 5.71 -1.31
CA ARG A 94 5.24 6.88 -1.18
C ARG A 94 4.95 7.25 0.25
N VAL A 95 4.48 6.30 1.02
CA VAL A 95 4.04 6.59 2.39
C VAL A 95 5.24 6.79 3.30
N ASP A 96 6.17 5.84 3.31
CA ASP A 96 7.35 5.93 4.18
C ASP A 96 8.30 7.04 3.75
N ALA A 97 8.44 7.25 2.45
CA ALA A 97 9.28 8.33 1.94
C ALA A 97 8.74 9.69 2.36
N ALA A 98 7.43 9.88 2.27
CA ALA A 98 6.80 11.12 2.70
C ALA A 98 6.97 11.35 4.21
N TYR A 99 6.82 10.28 4.98
CA TYR A 99 7.02 10.35 6.42
C TYR A 99 8.45 10.77 6.77
N TYR A 100 9.43 10.14 6.14
CA TYR A 100 10.84 10.49 6.34
C TYR A 100 11.13 11.92 5.96
N GLU A 101 10.61 12.36 4.83
CA GLU A 101 10.83 13.70 4.35
C GLU A 101 10.31 14.74 5.33
N VAL A 102 9.09 14.56 5.82
CA VAL A 102 8.50 15.48 6.78
C VAL A 102 9.30 15.50 8.08
N HIS A 103 9.67 14.32 8.58
CA HIS A 103 10.41 14.23 9.84
C HIS A 103 11.83 14.79 9.72
N THR A 104 12.45 14.58 8.57
CA THR A 104 13.79 15.12 8.33
C THR A 104 13.76 16.64 8.26
N LEU A 105 12.76 17.21 7.60
CA LEU A 105 12.63 18.66 7.51
C LEU A 105 12.33 19.29 8.86
N ASN A 106 11.68 18.57 9.74
CA ASN A 106 11.35 19.09 11.07
C ASN A 106 12.50 18.98 12.06
N LYS A 107 13.55 18.26 11.71
CA LYS A 107 14.71 18.18 12.58
C LYS A 107 15.54 19.45 12.49
N ASN A 108 16.28 19.69 13.54
CA ASN A 108 17.15 20.85 13.56
C ASN A 108 18.18 20.76 12.44
N PRO A 109 18.18 21.74 11.52
CA PRO A 109 19.12 21.69 10.40
C PRO A 109 20.59 21.78 10.79
N LYS A 110 20.86 22.27 11.96
CA LYS A 110 22.25 22.40 12.42
C LYS A 110 22.92 21.06 12.66
N GLU A 111 22.13 20.02 12.78
CA GLU A 111 22.67 18.69 13.00
C GLU A 111 23.11 18.03 11.73
N VAL A 112 22.79 18.61 10.64
CA VAL A 112 23.01 17.98 9.40
C VAL A 112 24.42 18.14 8.94
N PRO A 113 25.20 18.49 9.13
CA PRO A 113 26.38 18.63 8.34
C PRO A 113 27.10 17.43 7.92
N TYR A 114 26.43 17.11 8.28
CA TYR A 114 26.76 16.19 7.64
C TYR A 114 26.83 15.78 7.11
N TYR A 115 26.71 16.06 7.36
CA TYR A 115 26.61 15.44 6.47
C TYR A 115 26.80 15.63 6.02
N GLN A 116 26.76 16.07 6.37
CA GLN A 116 26.80 16.02 5.61
C GLN A 116 27.14 16.01 5.23
N GLU A 117 27.59 16.56 5.67
CA GLU A 117 27.83 16.46 5.05
C GLU A 117 28.04 16.28 4.68
N PRO A 118 28.24 16.78 4.91
CA PRO A 118 28.37 16.55 4.26
C PRO A 118 28.46 16.43 3.98
N THR A 119 28.66 16.91 4.48
CA THR A 119 28.61 16.66 3.91
C THR A 119 28.57 16.50 3.61
N LYS A 120 28.45 16.90 3.63
CA LYS A 120 28.33 16.74 3.13
C LYS A 120 28.34 16.59 2.70
N LEU A 121 28.25 17.16 3.32
CA LEU A 121 28.23 16.93 2.73
C LEU A 121 28.29 16.75 2.34
N LEU A 122 28.13 17.26 2.63
CA LEU A 122 28.11 16.92 2.00
C LEU A 122 28.04 16.76 1.68
N LYS A 123 27.69 17.21 1.83
CA LYS A 123 27.54 16.94 1.41
C LYS A 123 27.45 16.67 1.14
#